data_d8943a08c58d75a4ea65a83d19b4127e
#
_entry.id   d8943a08c58d75a4ea65a83d19b4127e
#
_cell.length_a   1.000
_cell.length_b   1.000
_cell.length_c   1.000
_cell.angle_alpha   90.00
_cell.angle_beta   90.00
_cell.angle_gamma   90.00
#
_symmetry.space_group_name_H-M   'P 1'
#
loop_
_entity.id
_entity.type
_entity.pdbx_description
1 polymer ?
#
loop_
_entity_poly.entity_id
_entity_poly.type
_entity_poly.pdbx_seq_one_letter_code
_entity_poly.pdbx_strand_id
1 'polypeptide(L)'
;EKTKFKINIVNCIKYDSVYLFAEISMFIIYLFGFKNSFDFGEKYILATSFSTLITDTQWDIAYAIKTVAQIDITKKEFSYNEHIKNSRKLVYLLIISSIIMGIILYPSYKVDIMATSIIVSIELVSLYMYPIYLTKLTYIQLEHSAVKATISKQIANIIRIFCSFISSPFCTSIGLAVSVIYQLVSTQYITEKN
;
A
#
# COMPACT_ATOMS: atom_id res chain seq x y z
N GLU A 1 -5.24 25.92 34.64
CA GLU A 1 -4.94 26.64 33.39
C GLU A 1 -5.68 25.94 32.23
N LYS A 2 -6.74 26.62 31.71
CA LYS A 2 -7.45 26.14 30.51
C LYS A 2 -6.60 26.50 29.33
N THR A 3 -5.80 25.58 28.82
CA THR A 3 -5.14 25.73 27.51
C THR A 3 -6.21 25.85 26.43
N LYS A 4 -6.39 27.07 25.92
CA LYS A 4 -7.26 27.32 24.77
C LYS A 4 -6.63 26.67 23.56
N PHE A 5 -7.14 25.50 23.16
CA PHE A 5 -6.79 24.86 21.89
C PHE A 5 -7.26 25.80 20.77
N LYS A 6 -6.37 26.58 20.18
CA LYS A 6 -6.64 27.30 18.93
C LYS A 6 -6.50 26.32 17.77
N ILE A 7 -7.63 25.79 17.31
CA ILE A 7 -7.68 24.99 16.08
C ILE A 7 -7.36 25.94 14.92
N ASN A 8 -6.26 25.70 14.25
CA ASN A 8 -5.92 26.45 13.02
C ASN A 8 -6.66 25.79 11.84
N ILE A 9 -7.84 26.31 11.52
CA ILE A 9 -8.75 25.79 10.48
C ILE A 9 -8.02 25.67 9.12
N VAL A 10 -7.13 26.62 8.80
CA VAL A 10 -6.37 26.59 7.52
C VAL A 10 -5.45 25.37 7.45
N ASN A 11 -4.78 25.03 8.56
CA ASN A 11 -3.96 23.84 8.62
C ASN A 11 -4.81 22.55 8.56
N CYS A 12 -5.97 22.52 9.22
CA CYS A 12 -6.90 21.39 9.12
C CYS A 12 -7.32 21.16 7.66
N ILE A 13 -7.80 22.20 6.97
CA ILE A 13 -8.20 22.11 5.55
C ILE A 13 -7.04 21.62 4.68
N LYS A 14 -5.82 22.09 4.92
CA LYS A 14 -4.64 21.68 4.15
C LYS A 14 -4.31 20.18 4.37
N TYR A 15 -4.41 19.66 5.58
CA TYR A 15 -4.19 18.25 5.86
C TYR A 15 -5.35 17.39 5.34
N ASP A 16 -6.59 17.81 5.55
CA ASP A 16 -7.77 17.11 5.10
C ASP A 16 -7.85 17.01 3.58
N SER A 17 -7.41 18.04 2.85
CA SER A 17 -7.35 18.02 1.38
C SER A 17 -6.41 16.93 0.84
N VAL A 18 -5.31 16.66 1.52
CA VAL A 18 -4.38 15.57 1.15
C VAL A 18 -5.01 14.20 1.37
N TYR A 19 -5.75 14.03 2.48
CA TYR A 19 -6.51 12.81 2.73
C TYR A 19 -7.64 12.63 1.72
N LEU A 20 -8.42 13.68 1.47
CA LEU A 20 -9.49 13.66 0.48
C LEU A 20 -8.97 13.28 -0.91
N PHE A 21 -7.83 13.83 -1.33
CA PHE A 21 -7.21 13.44 -2.60
C PHE A 21 -6.83 11.95 -2.61
N ALA A 22 -6.30 11.41 -1.51
CA ALA A 22 -5.96 10.00 -1.41
C ALA A 22 -7.20 9.11 -1.53
N GLU A 23 -8.29 9.44 -0.84
CA GLU A 23 -9.55 8.70 -0.89
C GLU A 23 -10.20 8.75 -2.27
N ILE A 24 -10.26 9.93 -2.90
CA ILE A 24 -10.76 10.08 -4.28
C ILE A 24 -9.89 9.26 -5.24
N SER A 25 -8.57 9.28 -5.08
CA SER A 25 -7.66 8.49 -5.90
C SER A 25 -7.94 6.99 -5.79
N MET A 26 -8.15 6.49 -4.57
CA MET A 26 -8.49 5.08 -4.34
C MET A 26 -9.85 4.73 -4.97
N PHE A 27 -10.86 5.59 -4.81
CA PHE A 27 -12.15 5.39 -5.44
C PHE A 27 -12.04 5.28 -6.98
N ILE A 28 -11.29 6.17 -7.61
CA ILE A 28 -11.05 6.14 -9.06
C ILE A 28 -10.35 4.84 -9.48
N ILE A 29 -9.30 4.42 -8.76
CA ILE A 29 -8.55 3.20 -9.04
C ILE A 29 -9.46 1.97 -8.97
N TYR A 30 -10.27 1.86 -7.92
CA TYR A 30 -11.20 0.73 -7.78
C TYR A 30 -12.31 0.75 -8.83
N LEU A 31 -12.87 1.92 -9.13
CA LEU A 31 -13.91 2.07 -10.15
C LEU A 31 -13.43 1.59 -11.53
N PHE A 32 -12.27 2.08 -11.97
CA PHE A 32 -11.71 1.67 -13.27
C PHE A 32 -11.20 0.24 -13.26
N GLY A 33 -10.62 -0.21 -12.15
CA GLY A 33 -10.19 -1.59 -12.00
C GLY A 33 -11.36 -2.57 -12.07
N PHE A 34 -12.47 -2.27 -11.40
CA PHE A 34 -13.67 -3.07 -11.44
C PHE A 34 -14.28 -3.06 -12.86
N LYS A 35 -14.39 -1.87 -13.48
CA LYS A 35 -14.84 -1.75 -14.86
C LYS A 35 -14.00 -2.60 -15.81
N ASN A 36 -12.68 -2.49 -15.74
CA ASN A 36 -11.79 -3.29 -16.59
C ASN A 36 -11.99 -4.79 -16.34
N SER A 37 -12.05 -5.24 -15.09
CA SER A 37 -12.30 -6.65 -14.77
C SER A 37 -13.63 -7.12 -15.37
N PHE A 38 -14.66 -6.27 -15.34
CA PHE A 38 -15.98 -6.55 -15.92
C PHE A 38 -15.92 -6.66 -17.45
N ASP A 39 -15.23 -5.74 -18.11
CA ASP A 39 -15.09 -5.71 -19.57
C ASP A 39 -14.37 -6.98 -20.11
N PHE A 40 -13.48 -7.58 -19.31
CA PHE A 40 -12.78 -8.83 -19.66
C PHE A 40 -13.50 -10.11 -19.24
N GLY A 41 -14.59 -10.02 -18.49
CA GLY A 41 -15.51 -11.11 -18.17
C GLY A 41 -15.44 -11.59 -16.71
N GLU A 42 -16.46 -12.36 -16.35
CA GLU A 42 -16.76 -12.80 -14.97
C GLU A 42 -15.57 -13.47 -14.26
N LYS A 43 -14.77 -14.26 -14.98
CA LYS A 43 -13.60 -14.94 -14.41
C LYS A 43 -12.59 -13.97 -13.80
N TYR A 44 -12.43 -12.78 -14.37
CA TYR A 44 -11.50 -11.76 -13.84
C TYR A 44 -12.09 -11.00 -12.66
N ILE A 45 -13.42 -10.79 -12.63
CA ILE A 45 -14.10 -10.22 -11.47
C ILE A 45 -13.92 -11.14 -10.26
N LEU A 46 -14.20 -12.44 -10.44
CA LEU A 46 -14.05 -13.43 -9.38
C LEU A 46 -12.61 -13.58 -8.94
N ALA A 47 -11.64 -13.59 -9.88
CA ALA A 47 -10.23 -13.66 -9.56
C ALA A 47 -9.75 -12.43 -8.78
N THR A 48 -10.16 -11.22 -9.17
CA THR A 48 -9.81 -9.98 -8.47
C THR A 48 -10.41 -9.96 -7.07
N SER A 49 -11.71 -10.27 -6.94
CA SER A 49 -12.40 -10.30 -5.64
C SER A 49 -11.79 -11.32 -4.69
N PHE A 50 -11.43 -12.49 -5.20
CA PHE A 50 -10.79 -13.53 -4.40
C PHE A 50 -9.36 -13.15 -3.98
N SER A 51 -8.59 -12.53 -4.88
CA SER A 51 -7.25 -12.03 -4.57
C SER A 51 -7.30 -10.95 -3.49
N THR A 52 -8.23 -10.00 -3.60
CA THR A 52 -8.45 -8.96 -2.60
C THR A 52 -8.78 -9.58 -1.23
N LEU A 53 -9.66 -10.57 -1.18
CA LEU A 53 -10.00 -11.26 0.06
C LEU A 53 -8.78 -11.90 0.75
N ILE A 54 -7.84 -12.44 -0.04
CA ILE A 54 -6.62 -13.07 0.48
C ILE A 54 -5.62 -12.03 0.96
N THR A 55 -5.51 -10.90 0.26
CA THR A 55 -4.41 -9.93 0.46
C THR A 55 -4.80 -8.76 1.36
N ASP A 56 -6.06 -8.32 1.42
CA ASP A 56 -6.48 -7.13 2.18
C ASP A 56 -6.09 -7.21 3.67
N THR A 57 -6.38 -8.31 4.33
CA THR A 57 -6.00 -8.50 5.74
C THR A 57 -4.49 -8.36 5.95
N GLN A 58 -3.70 -8.78 4.95
CA GLN A 58 -2.24 -8.71 5.01
C GLN A 58 -1.74 -7.26 4.87
N TRP A 59 -2.44 -6.43 4.09
CA TRP A 59 -2.13 -5.01 3.96
C TRP A 59 -2.32 -4.27 5.28
N ASP A 60 -3.40 -4.55 6.00
CA ASP A 60 -3.66 -3.95 7.31
C ASP A 60 -2.59 -4.31 8.33
N ILE A 61 -2.19 -5.58 8.39
CA ILE A 61 -1.10 -6.03 9.26
C ILE A 61 0.23 -5.38 8.86
N ALA A 62 0.53 -5.30 7.55
CA ALA A 62 1.73 -4.63 7.06
C ALA A 62 1.74 -3.15 7.46
N TYR A 63 0.58 -2.49 7.49
CA TYR A 63 0.45 -1.10 7.91
C TYR A 63 0.77 -0.89 9.40
N ALA A 64 0.58 -1.89 10.25
CA ALA A 64 0.94 -1.82 11.66
C ALA A 64 2.44 -1.57 11.88
N ILE A 65 3.32 -1.98 10.94
CA ILE A 65 4.75 -1.69 11.00
C ILE A 65 5.02 -0.18 11.05
N LYS A 66 4.25 0.60 10.30
CA LYS A 66 4.36 2.07 10.32
C LYS A 66 4.12 2.61 11.73
N THR A 67 3.09 2.11 12.41
CA THR A 67 2.73 2.55 13.76
C THR A 67 3.83 2.21 14.76
N VAL A 68 4.37 0.99 14.69
CA VAL A 68 5.49 0.59 15.56
C VAL A 68 6.72 1.48 15.30
N ALA A 69 7.10 1.69 14.04
CA ALA A 69 8.21 2.56 13.70
C ALA A 69 8.01 4.00 14.22
N GLN A 70 6.78 4.55 14.13
CA GLN A 70 6.47 5.88 14.66
C GLN A 70 6.67 5.96 16.17
N ILE A 71 6.23 4.93 16.91
CA ILE A 71 6.37 4.87 18.37
C ILE A 71 7.86 4.83 18.75
N ASP A 72 8.63 3.96 18.12
CA ASP A 72 10.03 3.75 18.47
C ASP A 72 10.90 4.96 18.11
N ILE A 73 10.64 5.61 16.97
CA ILE A 73 11.31 6.87 16.61
C ILE A 73 10.99 7.95 17.66
N THR A 74 9.72 8.08 18.07
CA THR A 74 9.32 9.07 19.05
C THR A 74 9.95 8.82 20.42
N LYS A 75 10.16 7.57 20.80
CA LYS A 75 10.84 7.18 22.05
C LYS A 75 12.36 7.25 21.94
N LYS A 76 12.92 7.55 20.77
CA LYS A 76 14.37 7.49 20.48
C LYS A 76 15.00 6.09 20.66
N GLU A 77 14.17 5.05 20.53
CA GLU A 77 14.59 3.65 20.60
C GLU A 77 14.72 3.03 19.19
N PHE A 78 14.57 3.83 18.14
CA PHE A 78 14.53 3.38 16.77
C PHE A 78 15.88 2.94 16.25
N SER A 79 15.95 1.68 15.81
CA SER A 79 17.06 1.13 15.05
C SER A 79 16.59 0.79 13.64
N TYR A 80 17.00 1.59 12.66
CA TYR A 80 16.57 1.42 11.27
C TYR A 80 16.84 0.01 10.72
N ASN A 81 18.05 -0.52 10.95
CA ASN A 81 18.43 -1.84 10.47
C ASN A 81 17.62 -2.96 11.12
N GLU A 82 17.31 -2.83 12.41
CA GLU A 82 16.49 -3.79 13.14
C GLU A 82 15.04 -3.77 12.65
N HIS A 83 14.46 -2.59 12.45
CA HIS A 83 13.12 -2.46 11.90
C HIS A 83 13.01 -3.05 10.49
N ILE A 84 13.99 -2.81 9.61
CA ILE A 84 14.01 -3.43 8.26
C ILE A 84 14.12 -4.95 8.38
N LYS A 85 14.94 -5.48 9.28
CA LYS A 85 15.06 -6.92 9.50
C LYS A 85 13.76 -7.55 9.99
N ASN A 86 13.10 -6.90 10.95
CA ASN A 86 11.82 -7.35 11.50
C ASN A 86 10.69 -7.23 10.48
N SER A 87 10.66 -6.16 9.69
CA SER A 87 9.73 -5.99 8.58
C SER A 87 9.84 -7.11 7.56
N ARG A 88 11.06 -7.53 7.19
CA ARG A 88 11.27 -8.68 6.30
C ARG A 88 10.74 -10.00 6.86
N LYS A 89 10.96 -10.25 8.15
CA LYS A 89 10.42 -11.46 8.81
C LYS A 89 8.90 -11.46 8.76
N LEU A 90 8.26 -10.33 9.08
CA LEU A 90 6.81 -10.20 9.03
C LEU A 90 6.30 -10.43 7.60
N VAL A 91 6.95 -9.88 6.59
CA VAL A 91 6.59 -10.09 5.19
C VAL A 91 6.54 -11.57 4.81
N TYR A 92 7.52 -12.35 5.21
CA TYR A 92 7.51 -13.80 4.95
C TYR A 92 6.29 -14.48 5.61
N LEU A 93 5.95 -14.10 6.85
CA LEU A 93 4.77 -14.62 7.52
C LEU A 93 3.48 -14.22 6.79
N LEU A 94 3.38 -12.98 6.33
CA LEU A 94 2.22 -12.49 5.57
C LEU A 94 2.05 -13.23 4.24
N ILE A 95 3.12 -13.46 3.50
CA ILE A 95 3.10 -14.21 2.23
C ILE A 95 2.64 -15.66 2.48
N ILE A 96 3.20 -16.32 3.49
CA ILE A 96 2.81 -17.70 3.84
C ILE A 96 1.33 -17.74 4.24
N SER A 97 0.88 -16.78 5.06
CA SER A 97 -0.51 -16.65 5.47
C SER A 97 -1.45 -16.47 4.28
N SER A 98 -1.09 -15.59 3.32
CA SER A 98 -1.87 -15.38 2.10
C SER A 98 -1.99 -16.65 1.27
N ILE A 99 -0.90 -17.39 1.11
CA ILE A 99 -0.91 -18.67 0.38
C ILE A 99 -1.82 -19.69 1.06
N ILE A 100 -1.70 -19.84 2.40
CA ILE A 100 -2.54 -20.76 3.17
C ILE A 100 -4.01 -20.38 3.05
N MET A 101 -4.36 -19.10 3.21
CA MET A 101 -5.73 -18.61 3.03
C MET A 101 -6.25 -18.92 1.62
N GLY A 102 -5.43 -18.68 0.59
CA GLY A 102 -5.77 -19.00 -0.78
C GLY A 102 -6.12 -20.45 -0.99
N ILE A 103 -5.30 -21.36 -0.45
CA ILE A 103 -5.53 -22.82 -0.55
C ILE A 103 -6.82 -23.23 0.17
N ILE A 104 -7.08 -22.68 1.37
CA ILE A 104 -8.28 -23.03 2.17
C ILE A 104 -9.56 -22.52 1.49
N LEU A 105 -9.52 -21.31 0.96
CA LEU A 105 -10.72 -20.66 0.41
C LEU A 105 -11.02 -21.06 -1.04
N TYR A 106 -10.02 -21.51 -1.81
CA TYR A 106 -10.14 -21.86 -3.22
C TYR A 106 -11.33 -22.80 -3.54
N PRO A 107 -11.56 -23.89 -2.79
CA PRO A 107 -12.66 -24.82 -3.12
C PRO A 107 -14.05 -24.18 -3.08
N SER A 108 -14.22 -23.14 -2.25
CA SER A 108 -15.50 -22.44 -2.07
C SER A 108 -15.80 -21.44 -3.18
N TYR A 109 -14.78 -20.87 -3.80
CA TYR A 109 -14.94 -19.75 -4.76
C TYR A 109 -14.90 -20.17 -6.23
N LYS A 110 -14.35 -21.34 -6.55
CA LYS A 110 -14.27 -21.89 -7.93
C LYS A 110 -13.73 -20.89 -8.96
N VAL A 111 -12.72 -20.12 -8.57
CA VAL A 111 -12.12 -19.07 -9.40
C VAL A 111 -11.21 -19.68 -10.49
N ASP A 112 -10.98 -18.90 -11.56
CA ASP A 112 -10.00 -19.26 -12.58
C ASP A 112 -8.58 -19.22 -11.97
N ILE A 113 -7.91 -20.39 -11.96
CA ILE A 113 -6.59 -20.55 -11.33
C ILE A 113 -5.55 -19.65 -11.97
N MET A 114 -5.56 -19.56 -13.31
CA MET A 114 -4.53 -18.79 -14.03
C MET A 114 -4.67 -17.29 -13.76
N ALA A 115 -5.87 -16.73 -13.91
CA ALA A 115 -6.13 -15.32 -13.65
C ALA A 115 -5.82 -14.97 -12.19
N THR A 116 -6.29 -15.79 -11.25
CA THR A 116 -6.05 -15.61 -9.82
C THR A 116 -4.56 -15.66 -9.48
N SER A 117 -3.82 -16.64 -10.01
CA SER A 117 -2.39 -16.78 -9.73
C SER A 117 -1.59 -15.58 -10.23
N ILE A 118 -1.95 -15.01 -11.38
CA ILE A 118 -1.30 -13.80 -11.90
C ILE A 118 -1.53 -12.62 -10.95
N ILE A 119 -2.80 -12.36 -10.57
CA ILE A 119 -3.16 -11.24 -9.69
C ILE A 119 -2.47 -11.40 -8.33
N VAL A 120 -2.63 -12.55 -7.68
CA VAL A 120 -2.02 -12.83 -6.37
C VAL A 120 -0.50 -12.70 -6.43
N SER A 121 0.17 -13.19 -7.49
CA SER A 121 1.62 -13.06 -7.61
C SER A 121 2.08 -11.60 -7.67
N ILE A 122 1.38 -10.75 -8.42
CA ILE A 122 1.69 -9.32 -8.50
C ILE A 122 1.47 -8.65 -7.13
N GLU A 123 0.37 -8.99 -6.45
CA GLU A 123 0.06 -8.44 -5.14
C GLU A 123 1.03 -8.90 -4.05
N LEU A 124 1.45 -10.17 -4.07
CA LEU A 124 2.46 -10.67 -3.14
C LEU A 124 3.83 -10.01 -3.32
N VAL A 125 4.24 -9.71 -4.56
CA VAL A 125 5.46 -8.92 -4.82
C VAL A 125 5.32 -7.53 -4.23
N SER A 126 4.16 -6.90 -4.39
CA SER A 126 3.89 -5.59 -3.81
C SER A 126 3.89 -5.66 -2.27
N LEU A 127 3.25 -6.66 -1.69
CA LEU A 127 3.22 -6.91 -0.26
C LEU A 127 4.64 -7.17 0.31
N TYR A 128 5.53 -7.83 -0.45
CA TYR A 128 6.92 -8.02 -0.05
C TYR A 128 7.68 -6.71 0.12
N MET A 129 7.42 -5.74 -0.76
CA MET A 129 8.12 -4.45 -0.76
C MET A 129 7.51 -3.42 0.20
N TYR A 130 6.21 -3.48 0.43
CA TYR A 130 5.44 -2.44 1.11
C TYR A 130 5.86 -2.16 2.56
N PRO A 131 6.08 -3.15 3.44
CA PRO A 131 6.52 -2.89 4.81
C PRO A 131 7.89 -2.22 4.89
N ILE A 132 8.79 -2.56 3.96
CA ILE A 132 10.12 -1.94 3.87
C ILE A 132 9.97 -0.46 3.49
N TYR A 133 9.11 -0.20 2.51
CA TYR A 133 8.76 1.17 2.14
C TYR A 133 8.14 1.94 3.31
N LEU A 134 7.17 1.37 4.02
CA LEU A 134 6.52 2.03 5.16
C LEU A 134 7.51 2.41 6.26
N THR A 135 8.46 1.54 6.58
CA THR A 135 9.51 1.85 7.57
C THR A 135 10.37 3.03 7.10
N LYS A 136 10.82 3.01 5.84
CA LYS A 136 11.60 4.11 5.25
C LYS A 136 10.82 5.41 5.22
N LEU A 137 9.57 5.36 4.78
CA LEU A 137 8.70 6.53 4.69
C LEU A 137 8.51 7.18 6.07
N THR A 138 8.24 6.36 7.09
CA THR A 138 8.05 6.85 8.46
C THR A 138 9.30 7.53 8.99
N TYR A 139 10.46 6.93 8.75
CA TYR A 139 11.74 7.53 9.11
C TYR A 139 11.95 8.89 8.44
N ILE A 140 11.70 8.98 7.13
CA ILE A 140 11.81 10.24 6.39
C ILE A 140 10.81 11.29 6.91
N GLN A 141 9.58 10.88 7.23
CA GLN A 141 8.55 11.80 7.71
C GLN A 141 8.92 12.45 9.04
N LEU A 142 9.53 11.71 9.95
CA LEU A 142 9.81 12.16 11.31
C LEU A 142 11.20 12.78 11.45
N GLU A 143 12.22 12.25 10.77
CA GLU A 143 13.61 12.67 10.95
C GLU A 143 14.11 13.64 9.87
N HIS A 144 13.49 13.66 8.69
CA HIS A 144 13.99 14.47 7.57
C HIS A 144 12.99 15.47 7.01
N SER A 145 11.98 15.00 6.28
CA SER A 145 11.05 15.88 5.56
C SER A 145 9.69 15.25 5.32
N ALA A 146 8.71 15.64 6.15
CA ALA A 146 7.32 15.26 5.96
C ALA A 146 6.77 15.67 4.57
N VAL A 147 7.23 16.80 4.04
CA VAL A 147 6.79 17.33 2.73
C VAL A 147 7.25 16.40 1.61
N LYS A 148 8.54 16.02 1.57
CA LYS A 148 9.09 15.12 0.55
C LYS A 148 8.40 13.75 0.58
N ALA A 149 8.16 13.22 1.79
CA ALA A 149 7.46 11.95 1.97
C ALA A 149 6.01 12.02 1.46
N THR A 150 5.29 13.11 1.74
CA THR A 150 3.92 13.34 1.26
C THR A 150 3.89 13.45 -0.27
N ILE A 151 4.79 14.21 -0.88
CA ILE A 151 4.90 14.33 -2.34
C ILE A 151 5.12 12.96 -2.98
N SER A 152 6.07 12.16 -2.46
CA SER A 152 6.32 10.80 -2.96
C SER A 152 5.07 9.94 -2.92
N LYS A 153 4.29 10.00 -1.83
CA LYS A 153 3.02 9.26 -1.70
C LYS A 153 1.98 9.73 -2.73
N GLN A 154 1.87 11.03 -2.97
CA GLN A 154 0.90 11.56 -3.94
C GLN A 154 1.27 11.20 -5.37
N ILE A 155 2.54 11.24 -5.74
CA ILE A 155 3.00 10.76 -7.05
C ILE A 155 2.68 9.27 -7.23
N ALA A 156 2.85 8.45 -6.21
CA ALA A 156 2.48 7.04 -6.25
C ALA A 156 0.98 6.83 -6.51
N ASN A 157 0.11 7.63 -5.89
CA ASN A 157 -1.33 7.59 -6.16
C ASN A 157 -1.64 7.99 -7.61
N ILE A 158 -0.98 9.02 -8.14
CA ILE A 158 -1.11 9.43 -9.53
C ILE A 158 -0.70 8.30 -10.49
N ILE A 159 0.42 7.62 -10.22
CA ILE A 159 0.85 6.45 -11.00
C ILE A 159 -0.23 5.37 -11.00
N ARG A 160 -0.83 5.06 -9.84
CA ARG A 160 -1.91 4.07 -9.75
C ARG A 160 -3.13 4.47 -10.57
N ILE A 161 -3.52 5.76 -10.54
CA ILE A 161 -4.61 6.28 -11.37
C ILE A 161 -4.30 6.07 -12.85
N PHE A 162 -3.11 6.45 -13.31
CA PHE A 162 -2.73 6.23 -14.72
C PHE A 162 -2.74 4.75 -15.10
N CYS A 163 -2.24 3.87 -14.25
CA CYS A 163 -2.30 2.44 -14.51
C CYS A 163 -3.74 1.91 -14.57
N SER A 164 -4.67 2.48 -13.80
CA SER A 164 -6.07 2.03 -13.80
C SER A 164 -6.81 2.33 -15.12
N PHE A 165 -6.30 3.23 -15.95
CA PHE A 165 -6.82 3.50 -17.30
C PHE A 165 -6.30 2.50 -18.36
N ILE A 166 -5.34 1.65 -18.03
CA ILE A 166 -4.85 0.62 -18.94
C ILE A 166 -5.98 -0.41 -19.14
N SER A 167 -6.34 -0.69 -20.38
CA SER A 167 -7.31 -1.72 -20.71
C SER A 167 -6.73 -3.12 -20.46
N SER A 168 -6.79 -3.54 -19.20
CA SER A 168 -6.29 -4.83 -18.73
C SER A 168 -7.04 -5.25 -17.45
N PRO A 169 -7.40 -6.54 -17.30
CA PRO A 169 -8.00 -7.03 -16.07
C PRO A 169 -7.04 -6.99 -14.86
N PHE A 170 -5.75 -6.78 -15.11
CA PHE A 170 -4.68 -6.71 -14.10
C PHE A 170 -4.25 -5.28 -13.76
N CYS A 171 -4.91 -4.27 -14.30
CA CYS A 171 -4.48 -2.87 -14.22
C CYS A 171 -4.30 -2.36 -12.78
N THR A 172 -5.18 -2.76 -11.86
CA THR A 172 -5.09 -2.37 -10.43
C THR A 172 -3.88 -2.97 -9.74
N SER A 173 -3.65 -4.27 -9.91
CA SER A 173 -2.50 -4.98 -9.32
C SER A 173 -1.19 -4.51 -9.92
N ILE A 174 -1.14 -4.26 -11.24
CA ILE A 174 0.02 -3.65 -11.91
C ILE A 174 0.27 -2.25 -11.35
N GLY A 175 -0.77 -1.43 -11.25
CA GLY A 175 -0.67 -0.08 -10.69
C GLY A 175 -0.15 -0.08 -9.26
N LEU A 176 -0.60 -1.03 -8.45
CA LEU A 176 -0.12 -1.23 -7.09
C LEU A 176 1.39 -1.56 -7.10
N ALA A 177 1.81 -2.56 -7.88
CA ALA A 177 3.22 -2.97 -7.96
C ALA A 177 4.14 -1.83 -8.42
N VAL A 178 3.77 -1.14 -9.51
CA VAL A 178 4.56 -0.01 -10.04
C VAL A 178 4.64 1.13 -9.02
N SER A 179 3.54 1.44 -8.32
CA SER A 179 3.53 2.48 -7.30
C SER A 179 4.41 2.14 -6.10
N VAL A 180 4.41 0.89 -5.65
CA VAL A 180 5.26 0.44 -4.53
C VAL A 180 6.74 0.46 -4.92
N ILE A 181 7.08 0.02 -6.13
CA ILE A 181 8.45 0.11 -6.66
C ILE A 181 8.91 1.58 -6.70
N TYR A 182 8.08 2.46 -7.27
CA TYR A 182 8.37 3.90 -7.28
C TYR A 182 8.61 4.45 -5.88
N GLN A 183 7.76 4.10 -4.92
CA GLN A 183 7.87 4.55 -3.54
C GLN A 183 9.15 4.07 -2.86
N LEU A 184 9.57 2.82 -3.13
CA LEU A 184 10.85 2.31 -2.62
C LEU A 184 12.05 3.09 -3.19
N VAL A 185 12.07 3.31 -4.50
CA VAL A 185 13.15 4.04 -5.16
C VAL A 185 13.19 5.50 -4.71
N SER A 186 12.04 6.16 -4.65
CA SER A 186 11.97 7.57 -4.24
C SER A 186 12.38 7.77 -2.77
N THR A 187 11.99 6.86 -1.88
CA THR A 187 12.39 6.94 -0.46
C THR A 187 13.87 6.66 -0.27
N GLN A 188 14.45 5.75 -1.05
CA GLN A 188 15.89 5.51 -1.02
C GLN A 188 16.67 6.74 -1.49
N TYR A 189 16.26 7.36 -2.59
CA TYR A 189 16.88 8.59 -3.10
C TYR A 189 16.80 9.74 -2.10
N ILE A 190 15.68 9.89 -1.38
CA ILE A 190 15.53 10.93 -0.36
C ILE A 190 16.49 10.68 0.83
N THR A 191 16.67 9.40 1.22
CA THR A 191 17.55 9.05 2.35
C THR A 191 19.02 9.20 2.02
N GLU A 192 19.44 8.95 0.79
CA GLU A 192 20.86 9.05 0.37
C GLU A 192 21.33 10.50 0.14
N LYS A 193 20.40 11.43 -0.09
CA LYS A 193 20.74 12.86 -0.34
C LYS A 193 20.68 13.76 0.90
N ASN A 194 20.28 13.25 2.04
CA ASN A 194 20.22 13.99 3.30
C ASN A 194 21.21 13.40 4.31
#